data_d1310bdaf39ace7b9413fa432fc2ef90
#
_entry.id   d1310bdaf39ace7b9413fa432fc2ef90
#
_cell.length_a   1.000
_cell.length_b   1.000
_cell.length_c   1.000
_cell.angle_alpha   90.00
_cell.angle_beta   90.00
_cell.angle_gamma   90.00
#
_symmetry.space_group_name_H-M   'P 1'
#
loop_
_entity.id
_entity.type
_entity.pdbx_description
1 polymer ?
#
loop_
_entity_poly.entity_id
_entity_poly.type
_entity_poly.pdbx_seq_one_letter_code
_entity_poly.pdbx_strand_id
1 'polypeptide(L)'
;MDLVKNGKVLELVHPSGNWTLIKEEGFSPVQITVAAVAACSGYVYQTLLEKKRIDINDLSIHTDYEQDQESAVHVLTKINVTFTVDLVDKSNEAKAEKAVHLVKDACPVAKSLDSSIEINEMVVFK
;
A
#
# COMPACT_ATOMS: atom_id res chain seq x y z
N MET A 1 -14.90 -0.31 -14.78
CA MET A 1 -13.64 0.36 -15.16
C MET A 1 -13.26 -0.05 -16.58
N ASP A 2 -12.67 0.86 -17.32
CA ASP A 2 -12.28 0.60 -18.71
C ASP A 2 -10.79 0.86 -18.89
N LEU A 3 -10.18 0.06 -19.76
CA LEU A 3 -8.81 0.27 -20.20
C LEU A 3 -8.80 0.46 -21.71
N VAL A 4 -7.96 1.36 -22.18
CA VAL A 4 -7.82 1.65 -23.61
C VAL A 4 -6.36 1.55 -24.01
N LYS A 5 -6.14 1.19 -25.27
CA LYS A 5 -4.82 1.11 -25.86
C LYS A 5 -4.45 2.47 -26.46
N ASN A 6 -3.26 2.97 -26.12
CA ASN A 6 -2.68 4.17 -26.72
C ASN A 6 -1.25 3.80 -27.19
N GLY A 7 -1.11 3.58 -28.50
CA GLY A 7 0.12 2.98 -29.00
C GLY A 7 0.29 1.55 -28.50
N LYS A 8 1.37 1.27 -27.78
CA LYS A 8 1.60 -0.04 -27.13
C LYS A 8 1.25 -0.01 -25.65
N VAL A 9 0.85 1.14 -25.14
CA VAL A 9 0.59 1.36 -23.71
C VAL A 9 -0.89 1.18 -23.43
N LEU A 10 -1.21 0.61 -22.27
CA LEU A 10 -2.58 0.55 -21.76
C LEU A 10 -2.79 1.67 -20.74
N GLU A 11 -3.95 2.29 -20.81
CA GLU A 11 -4.34 3.36 -19.90
C GLU A 11 -5.64 2.99 -19.19
N LEU A 12 -5.69 3.22 -17.89
CA LEU A 12 -6.91 3.11 -17.11
C LEU A 12 -7.69 4.41 -17.25
N VAL A 13 -8.90 4.30 -17.77
CA VAL A 13 -9.75 5.48 -18.04
C VAL A 13 -10.26 6.06 -16.72
N HIS A 14 -10.07 7.37 -16.55
CA HIS A 14 -10.58 8.09 -15.39
C HIS A 14 -11.02 9.51 -15.81
N PRO A 15 -12.16 10.02 -15.28
CA PRO A 15 -12.66 11.36 -15.63
C PRO A 15 -11.66 12.49 -15.34
N SER A 16 -10.80 12.33 -14.35
CA SER A 16 -9.79 13.33 -13.97
C SER A 16 -8.49 13.21 -14.77
N GLY A 17 -8.43 12.29 -15.73
CA GLY A 17 -7.24 11.99 -16.50
C GLY A 17 -6.88 10.53 -16.41
N ASN A 18 -6.55 9.92 -17.54
CA ASN A 18 -6.22 8.49 -17.59
C ASN A 18 -4.90 8.19 -16.90
N TRP A 19 -4.82 7.01 -16.29
CA TRP A 19 -3.61 6.51 -15.65
C TRP A 19 -2.83 5.66 -16.64
N THR A 20 -1.61 6.07 -16.94
CA THR A 20 -0.72 5.34 -17.83
C THR A 20 -0.10 4.16 -17.08
N LEU A 21 -0.34 2.93 -17.55
CA LEU A 21 0.06 1.72 -16.84
C LEU A 21 1.33 1.10 -17.42
N ILE A 22 2.38 1.90 -17.48
CA ILE A 22 3.73 1.47 -17.84
C ILE A 22 4.74 2.22 -16.96
N LYS A 23 5.78 1.53 -16.54
CA LYS A 23 6.77 2.06 -15.59
C LYS A 23 7.41 3.37 -16.05
N GLU A 24 7.74 3.46 -17.34
CA GLU A 24 8.51 4.58 -17.92
C GLU A 24 7.72 5.89 -17.93
N GLU A 25 6.39 5.82 -18.01
CA GLU A 25 5.52 7.01 -18.13
C GLU A 25 4.55 7.16 -16.96
N GLY A 26 4.45 6.13 -16.12
CA GLY A 26 3.56 6.10 -14.97
C GLY A 26 4.02 5.00 -14.03
N PHE A 27 3.11 4.13 -13.63
CA PHE A 27 3.43 2.95 -12.80
C PHE A 27 3.02 1.68 -13.53
N SER A 28 3.85 0.64 -13.44
CA SER A 28 3.54 -0.67 -14.03
C SER A 28 2.36 -1.32 -13.31
N PRO A 29 1.71 -2.34 -13.93
CA PRO A 29 0.67 -3.11 -13.24
C PRO A 29 1.13 -3.71 -11.91
N VAL A 30 2.36 -4.22 -11.83
CA VAL A 30 2.92 -4.72 -10.58
C VAL A 30 3.04 -3.60 -9.54
N GLN A 31 3.55 -2.45 -9.93
CA GLN A 31 3.68 -1.30 -9.04
C GLN A 31 2.31 -0.80 -8.56
N ILE A 32 1.30 -0.77 -9.43
CA ILE A 32 -0.07 -0.39 -9.05
C ILE A 32 -0.65 -1.39 -8.06
N THR A 33 -0.38 -2.68 -8.24
CA THR A 33 -0.81 -3.72 -7.29
C THR A 33 -0.20 -3.48 -5.91
N VAL A 34 1.09 -3.20 -5.85
CA VAL A 34 1.80 -2.89 -4.59
C VAL A 34 1.26 -1.61 -3.97
N ALA A 35 1.06 -0.57 -4.78
CA ALA A 35 0.49 0.69 -4.32
C ALA A 35 -0.93 0.51 -3.77
N ALA A 36 -1.72 -0.37 -4.37
CA ALA A 36 -3.07 -0.69 -3.89
C ALA A 36 -3.03 -1.29 -2.49
N VAL A 37 -2.09 -2.21 -2.22
CA VAL A 37 -1.90 -2.78 -0.89
C VAL A 37 -1.52 -1.67 0.10
N ALA A 38 -0.55 -0.84 -0.25
CA ALA A 38 -0.07 0.24 0.63
C ALA A 38 -1.17 1.25 0.93
N ALA A 39 -1.93 1.67 -0.08
CA ALA A 39 -3.02 2.64 0.10
C ALA A 39 -4.15 2.06 0.95
N CYS A 40 -4.56 0.82 0.66
CA CYS A 40 -5.59 0.13 1.44
C CYS A 40 -5.16 -0.01 2.90
N SER A 41 -3.92 -0.45 3.12
CA SER A 41 -3.33 -0.54 4.46
C SER A 41 -3.35 0.81 5.17
N GLY A 42 -3.04 1.88 4.45
CA GLY A 42 -3.07 3.24 4.99
C GLY A 42 -4.45 3.68 5.45
N TYR A 43 -5.48 3.40 4.65
CA TYR A 43 -6.85 3.70 5.05
C TYR A 43 -7.28 2.89 6.27
N VAL A 44 -6.94 1.60 6.29
CA VAL A 44 -7.23 0.74 7.44
C VAL A 44 -6.53 1.25 8.69
N TYR A 45 -5.26 1.63 8.58
CA TYR A 45 -4.50 2.14 9.71
C TYR A 45 -5.12 3.42 10.28
N GLN A 46 -5.47 4.36 9.39
CA GLN A 46 -6.15 5.60 9.81
C GLN A 46 -7.46 5.28 10.58
N THR A 47 -8.25 4.34 10.07
CA THR A 47 -9.49 3.94 10.73
C THR A 47 -9.22 3.34 12.11
N LEU A 48 -8.19 2.50 12.24
CA LEU A 48 -7.82 1.91 13.52
C LEU A 48 -7.35 2.97 14.52
N LEU A 49 -6.56 3.94 14.07
CA LEU A 49 -6.11 5.05 14.91
C LEU A 49 -7.30 5.88 15.40
N GLU A 50 -8.26 6.19 14.52
CA GLU A 50 -9.47 6.91 14.88
C GLU A 50 -10.28 6.17 15.95
N LYS A 51 -10.46 4.86 15.77
CA LYS A 51 -11.19 4.03 16.75
C LYS A 51 -10.52 4.01 18.11
N LYS A 52 -9.22 4.11 18.15
CA LYS A 52 -8.43 4.16 19.38
C LYS A 52 -8.30 5.58 19.92
N ARG A 53 -8.92 6.57 19.26
CA ARG A 53 -8.86 7.99 19.62
C ARG A 53 -7.42 8.52 19.63
N ILE A 54 -6.63 8.09 18.66
CA ILE A 54 -5.25 8.54 18.46
C ILE A 54 -5.26 9.54 17.31
N ASP A 55 -5.00 10.81 17.62
CA ASP A 55 -4.95 11.87 16.63
C ASP A 55 -3.56 11.98 16.03
N ILE A 56 -3.51 12.23 14.73
CA ILE A 56 -2.26 12.38 13.98
C ILE A 56 -2.25 13.72 13.25
N ASN A 57 -1.06 14.32 13.14
CA ASN A 57 -0.84 15.51 12.34
C ASN A 57 -0.60 15.16 10.88
N ASP A 58 0.08 14.04 10.63
CA ASP A 58 0.47 13.63 9.30
C ASP A 58 0.72 12.13 9.22
N LEU A 59 0.54 11.58 8.03
CA LEU A 59 0.83 10.20 7.69
C LEU A 59 1.43 10.15 6.29
N SER A 60 2.60 9.55 6.17
CA SER A 60 3.15 9.21 4.86
C SER A 60 3.45 7.72 4.81
N ILE A 61 3.48 7.16 3.61
CA ILE A 61 3.67 5.73 3.42
C ILE A 61 4.75 5.53 2.36
N HIS A 62 5.73 4.70 2.70
CA HIS A 62 6.71 4.20 1.74
C HIS A 62 6.45 2.72 1.53
N THR A 63 6.48 2.27 0.28
CA THR A 63 6.34 0.86 -0.04
C THR A 63 7.40 0.42 -1.05
N ASP A 64 7.92 -0.77 -0.85
CA ASP A 64 8.78 -1.46 -1.79
C ASP A 64 8.37 -2.93 -1.87
N TYR A 65 8.97 -3.66 -2.81
CA TYR A 65 8.56 -5.04 -3.07
C TYR A 65 9.70 -5.84 -3.67
N GLU A 66 9.55 -7.16 -3.61
CA GLU A 66 10.47 -8.10 -4.24
C GLU A 66 9.68 -9.04 -5.14
N GLN A 67 10.31 -9.44 -6.25
CA GLN A 67 9.79 -10.40 -7.20
C GLN A 67 10.77 -11.57 -7.31
N ASP A 68 10.23 -12.78 -7.56
CA ASP A 68 11.05 -13.95 -7.79
C ASP A 68 11.73 -13.83 -9.16
N GLN A 69 13.04 -13.64 -9.17
CA GLN A 69 13.81 -13.49 -10.41
C GLN A 69 14.06 -14.82 -11.11
N GLU A 70 13.85 -15.94 -10.43
CA GLU A 70 14.07 -17.27 -10.99
C GLU A 70 12.83 -17.84 -11.68
N SER A 71 11.65 -17.35 -11.34
CA SER A 71 10.42 -17.78 -12.03
C SER A 71 10.28 -17.07 -13.37
N ALA A 72 9.65 -17.75 -14.33
CA ALA A 72 9.47 -17.20 -15.69
C ALA A 72 8.61 -15.93 -15.69
N VAL A 73 7.69 -15.80 -14.76
CA VAL A 73 6.75 -14.67 -14.71
C VAL A 73 7.08 -13.65 -13.63
N HIS A 74 8.16 -13.85 -12.86
CA HIS A 74 8.60 -12.95 -11.81
C HIS A 74 7.48 -12.53 -10.84
N VAL A 75 6.86 -13.52 -10.21
CA VAL A 75 5.76 -13.27 -9.27
C VAL A 75 6.21 -12.44 -8.07
N LEU A 76 5.30 -11.67 -7.50
CA LEU A 76 5.55 -10.95 -6.25
C LEU A 76 5.78 -11.95 -5.12
N THR A 77 6.81 -11.73 -4.33
CA THR A 77 7.14 -12.56 -3.17
C THR A 77 7.04 -11.80 -1.85
N LYS A 78 7.26 -10.49 -1.90
CA LYS A 78 7.27 -9.67 -0.69
C LYS A 78 6.80 -8.25 -1.00
N ILE A 79 6.00 -7.69 -0.09
CA ILE A 79 5.60 -6.28 -0.11
C ILE A 79 5.87 -5.71 1.27
N ASN A 80 6.63 -4.63 1.33
CA ASN A 80 6.93 -3.93 2.57
C ASN A 80 6.20 -2.59 2.57
N VAL A 81 5.53 -2.28 3.67
CA VAL A 81 4.80 -1.03 3.85
C VAL A 81 5.29 -0.38 5.14
N THR A 82 5.80 0.83 5.03
CA THR A 82 6.28 1.60 6.18
C THR A 82 5.44 2.86 6.33
N PHE A 83 4.75 2.96 7.46
CA PHE A 83 3.99 4.16 7.81
C PHE A 83 4.89 5.10 8.61
N THR A 84 4.98 6.35 8.21
CA THR A 84 5.62 7.39 9.01
C THR A 84 4.52 8.28 9.55
N VAL A 85 4.39 8.32 10.88
CA VAL A 85 3.28 8.99 11.56
C VAL A 85 3.80 10.09 12.46
N ASP A 86 3.17 11.25 12.36
CA ASP A 86 3.38 12.34 13.31
C ASP A 86 2.20 12.39 14.26
N LEU A 87 2.42 11.90 15.47
CA LEU A 87 1.37 11.87 16.51
C LEU A 87 1.19 13.25 17.16
N VAL A 88 -0.07 13.61 17.38
CA VAL A 88 -0.38 14.81 18.19
C VAL A 88 0.12 14.61 19.62
N ASP A 89 -0.16 13.43 20.19
CA ASP A 89 0.27 13.05 21.54
C ASP A 89 1.28 11.90 21.44
N LYS A 90 2.54 12.20 21.72
CA LYS A 90 3.63 11.22 21.61
C LYS A 90 3.52 10.06 22.60
N SER A 91 2.71 10.21 23.65
CA SER A 91 2.48 9.11 24.60
C SER A 91 1.68 7.96 23.98
N ASN A 92 1.09 8.18 22.81
CA ASN A 92 0.33 7.15 22.08
C ASN A 92 1.17 6.22 21.20
N GLU A 93 2.51 6.37 21.19
CA GLU A 93 3.36 5.55 20.31
C GLU A 93 3.13 4.05 20.48
N ALA A 94 3.08 3.56 21.71
CA ALA A 94 2.88 2.13 21.97
C ALA A 94 1.54 1.62 21.43
N LYS A 95 0.48 2.41 21.58
CA LYS A 95 -0.86 2.04 21.05
C LYS A 95 -0.88 2.08 19.54
N ALA A 96 -0.24 3.08 18.93
CA ALA A 96 -0.17 3.21 17.48
C ALA A 96 0.65 2.08 16.86
N GLU A 97 1.74 1.66 17.51
CA GLU A 97 2.53 0.52 17.07
C GLU A 97 1.75 -0.80 17.16
N LYS A 98 1.00 -1.01 18.23
CA LYS A 98 0.11 -2.17 18.36
C LYS A 98 -0.91 -2.22 17.23
N ALA A 99 -1.47 -1.07 16.88
CA ALA A 99 -2.49 -1.00 15.84
C ALA A 99 -1.97 -1.46 14.48
N VAL A 100 -0.71 -1.22 14.17
CA VAL A 100 -0.13 -1.60 12.87
C VAL A 100 -0.17 -3.12 12.65
N HIS A 101 -0.08 -3.92 13.70
CA HIS A 101 -0.13 -5.37 13.60
C HIS A 101 -1.52 -5.92 13.25
N LEU A 102 -2.56 -5.08 13.34
CA LEU A 102 -3.93 -5.46 12.99
C LEU A 102 -4.30 -5.09 11.55
N VAL A 103 -3.48 -4.28 10.90
CA VAL A 103 -3.80 -3.69 9.59
C VAL A 103 -3.95 -4.76 8.50
N LYS A 104 -2.97 -5.65 8.38
CA LYS A 104 -2.96 -6.66 7.32
C LYS A 104 -4.21 -7.53 7.34
N ASP A 105 -4.67 -7.94 8.52
CA ASP A 105 -5.83 -8.82 8.65
C ASP A 105 -7.15 -8.10 8.35
N ALA A 106 -7.16 -6.78 8.36
CA ALA A 106 -8.33 -5.96 8.09
C ALA A 106 -8.30 -5.32 6.69
N CYS A 107 -7.25 -5.54 5.93
CA CYS A 107 -7.08 -4.95 4.59
C CYS A 107 -7.63 -5.91 3.52
N PRO A 108 -8.76 -5.56 2.85
CA PRO A 108 -9.35 -6.46 1.85
C PRO A 108 -8.41 -6.72 0.67
N VAL A 109 -7.60 -5.75 0.26
CA VAL A 109 -6.64 -5.94 -0.85
C VAL A 109 -5.57 -6.94 -0.45
N ALA A 110 -4.95 -6.76 0.73
CA ALA A 110 -3.91 -7.68 1.22
C ALA A 110 -4.46 -9.11 1.37
N LYS A 111 -5.67 -9.24 1.90
CA LYS A 111 -6.31 -10.55 2.11
C LYS A 111 -6.72 -11.22 0.80
N SER A 112 -6.83 -10.47 -0.29
CA SER A 112 -7.20 -10.99 -1.60
C SER A 112 -6.01 -11.51 -2.42
N LEU A 113 -4.79 -11.21 -1.99
CA LEU A 113 -3.58 -11.68 -2.66
C LEU A 113 -3.22 -13.09 -2.22
N ASP A 114 -2.38 -13.75 -3.03
CA ASP A 114 -1.90 -15.08 -2.71
C ASP A 114 -1.18 -15.07 -1.35
N SER A 115 -1.47 -16.06 -0.52
CA SER A 115 -0.91 -16.16 0.83
C SER A 115 0.61 -16.38 0.84
N SER A 116 1.19 -16.78 -0.29
CA SER A 116 2.64 -16.93 -0.42
C SER A 116 3.37 -15.58 -0.47
N ILE A 117 2.65 -14.49 -0.73
CA ILE A 117 3.24 -13.14 -0.73
C ILE A 117 3.37 -12.68 0.72
N GLU A 118 4.61 -12.44 1.14
CA GLU A 118 4.88 -11.92 2.47
C GLU A 118 4.58 -10.41 2.49
N ILE A 119 3.69 -9.98 3.38
CA ILE A 119 3.35 -8.56 3.53
C ILE A 119 3.80 -8.11 4.91
N ASN A 120 4.77 -7.19 4.94
CA ASN A 120 5.33 -6.66 6.17
C ASN A 120 4.89 -5.20 6.34
N GLU A 121 4.35 -4.89 7.50
CA GLU A 121 3.88 -3.55 7.81
C GLU A 121 4.55 -3.07 9.09
N MET A 122 5.09 -1.86 9.05
CA MET A 122 5.78 -1.28 10.19
C MET A 122 5.48 0.21 10.28
N VAL A 123 5.65 0.77 11.46
CA VAL A 123 5.44 2.19 11.72
C VAL A 123 6.71 2.83 12.27
N VAL A 124 6.95 4.06 11.83
CA VAL A 124 8.02 4.92 12.31
C VAL A 124 7.36 6.23 12.77
N PHE A 125 7.80 6.77 13.87
CA PHE A 125 7.26 8.02 14.42
C PHE A 125 8.21 9.18 14.18
N LYS A 126 7.62 10.31 13.80
CA LYS A 126 8.35 11.57 13.72
C LYS A 126 8.58 12.17 15.09
#